data_6c4e570b0283c34c55e0698dbdefd0c8
#
_entry.id   6c4e570b0283c34c55e0698dbdefd0c8
#
_cell.length_a   1.000
_cell.length_b   1.000
_cell.length_c   1.000
_cell.angle_alpha   90.00
_cell.angle_beta   90.00
_cell.angle_gamma   90.00
#
_symmetry.space_group_name_H-M   'P 1'
#
loop_
_entity.id
_entity.type
_entity.pdbx_description
1 polymer ?
#
loop_
_entity_poly.entity_id
_entity_poly.type
_entity_poly.pdbx_seq_one_letter_code
_entity_poly.pdbx_strand_id
1 'polypeptide(L)'
;MAVGGLAVAGVAIGGFVFFMTSSSTFGKTLPPTGFSAAHLESLPRQQINIQPIPRLEQEHVMERAAGHERGSMLVQYNCVEYQCEPDLVEQLTEIVLNFPEYVYLAPYPTMDAKIALAAPGRLLTLDTLDKNKIRKFITDNSNR
;
A
#
# COMPACT_ATOMS: atom_id res chain seq x y z
N MET A 1 73.30 4.60 -24.36
CA MET A 1 71.95 4.70 -24.95
C MET A 1 70.95 4.10 -24.01
N ALA A 2 70.20 4.92 -23.29
CA ALA A 2 69.17 4.49 -22.35
C ALA A 2 67.81 4.90 -22.90
N VAL A 3 66.95 3.94 -23.15
CA VAL A 3 65.59 4.17 -23.62
C VAL A 3 64.67 4.10 -22.37
N GLY A 4 64.14 5.25 -21.97
CA GLY A 4 63.22 5.35 -20.86
C GLY A 4 61.82 4.89 -21.31
N GLY A 5 61.27 3.90 -20.61
CA GLY A 5 59.86 3.50 -20.75
C GLY A 5 58.97 4.33 -19.86
N LEU A 6 58.05 5.08 -20.45
CA LEU A 6 56.96 5.74 -19.74
C LEU A 6 55.89 4.73 -19.37
N ALA A 7 55.69 4.49 -18.10
CA ALA A 7 54.53 3.72 -17.61
C ALA A 7 53.34 4.71 -17.44
N VAL A 8 52.35 4.55 -18.29
CA VAL A 8 51.05 5.23 -18.16
C VAL A 8 50.18 4.45 -17.16
N ALA A 9 50.03 5.01 -15.96
CA ALA A 9 49.08 4.49 -14.97
C ALA A 9 47.68 4.92 -15.39
N GLY A 10 46.89 3.98 -15.92
CA GLY A 10 45.50 4.19 -16.16
C GLY A 10 44.69 4.18 -14.86
N VAL A 11 44.19 5.32 -14.49
CA VAL A 11 43.21 5.42 -13.39
C VAL A 11 41.83 4.99 -13.92
N ALA A 12 41.44 3.79 -13.59
CA ALA A 12 40.07 3.34 -13.82
C ALA A 12 39.13 4.03 -12.82
N ILE A 13 38.48 5.10 -13.25
CA ILE A 13 37.38 5.71 -12.50
C ILE A 13 36.18 4.80 -12.67
N GLY A 14 35.98 3.89 -11.72
CA GLY A 14 34.77 3.08 -11.61
C GLY A 14 33.59 3.98 -11.27
N GLY A 15 32.89 4.44 -12.29
CA GLY A 15 31.62 5.14 -12.13
C GLY A 15 30.59 4.18 -11.52
N PHE A 16 30.32 4.32 -10.24
CA PHE A 16 29.21 3.65 -9.57
C PHE A 16 27.92 4.33 -10.06
N VAL A 17 27.33 3.78 -11.10
CA VAL A 17 26.03 4.21 -11.58
C VAL A 17 25.01 3.74 -10.56
N PHE A 18 24.62 4.65 -9.67
CA PHE A 18 23.50 4.45 -8.77
C PHE A 18 22.23 4.48 -9.63
N PHE A 19 21.75 3.31 -10.06
CA PHE A 19 20.41 3.18 -10.60
C PHE A 19 19.44 3.47 -9.45
N MET A 20 19.07 4.74 -9.32
CA MET A 20 17.84 5.10 -8.63
C MET A 20 16.69 4.54 -9.50
N THR A 21 16.23 3.37 -9.16
CA THR A 21 14.94 2.89 -9.64
C THR A 21 13.89 3.78 -8.99
N SER A 22 13.64 4.94 -9.59
CA SER A 22 12.40 5.65 -9.39
C SER A 22 11.32 4.67 -9.84
N SER A 23 10.74 3.93 -8.89
CA SER A 23 9.51 3.20 -9.14
C SER A 23 8.48 4.25 -9.51
N SER A 24 8.35 4.53 -10.80
CA SER A 24 7.27 5.33 -11.32
C SER A 24 6.00 4.58 -10.96
N THR A 25 5.27 5.09 -9.99
CA THR A 25 3.93 4.66 -9.60
C THR A 25 2.90 4.94 -10.70
N PHE A 26 3.36 5.29 -11.91
CA PHE A 26 2.53 5.44 -13.09
C PHE A 26 2.17 4.05 -13.60
N GLY A 27 0.94 3.63 -13.30
CA GLY A 27 0.38 2.37 -13.79
C GLY A 27 0.00 1.35 -12.71
N LYS A 28 0.44 1.51 -11.47
CA LYS A 28 0.04 0.58 -10.40
C LYS A 28 -1.27 1.01 -9.77
N THR A 29 -2.25 0.15 -9.85
CA THR A 29 -3.54 0.34 -9.18
C THR A 29 -3.42 -0.15 -7.74
N LEU A 30 -3.13 0.77 -6.83
CA LEU A 30 -3.03 0.50 -5.39
C LEU A 30 -4.05 1.36 -4.64
N PRO A 31 -4.44 0.99 -3.42
CA PRO A 31 -5.26 1.84 -2.58
C PRO A 31 -4.64 3.23 -2.41
N PRO A 32 -5.43 4.30 -2.37
CA PRO A 32 -4.91 5.63 -2.10
C PRO A 32 -4.36 5.72 -0.67
N THR A 33 -3.38 6.57 -0.49
CA THR A 33 -2.86 6.96 0.83
C THR A 33 -3.10 8.45 1.13
N GLY A 34 -3.83 9.10 0.26
CA GLY A 34 -4.23 10.49 0.34
C GLY A 34 -5.53 10.71 -0.41
N PHE A 35 -6.01 11.94 -0.44
CA PHE A 35 -7.25 12.34 -1.11
C PHE A 35 -6.97 13.35 -2.22
N SER A 36 -7.87 13.37 -3.21
CA SER A 36 -7.90 14.39 -4.26
C SER A 36 -8.87 15.52 -3.88
N ALA A 37 -8.79 16.63 -4.64
CA ALA A 37 -9.73 17.75 -4.48
C ALA A 37 -11.18 17.38 -4.88
N ALA A 38 -11.38 16.28 -5.60
CA ALA A 38 -12.70 15.74 -5.90
C ALA A 38 -13.09 14.81 -4.75
N HIS A 39 -14.02 15.25 -3.92
CA HIS A 39 -14.37 14.59 -2.68
C HIS A 39 -15.84 14.19 -2.63
N LEU A 40 -16.07 13.02 -2.12
CA LEU A 40 -17.40 12.53 -1.76
C LEU A 40 -17.47 12.49 -0.23
N GLU A 41 -18.50 13.10 0.34
CA GLU A 41 -18.74 13.03 1.79
C GLU A 41 -19.42 11.71 2.19
N SER A 42 -18.91 10.58 1.69
CA SER A 42 -19.45 9.27 2.07
C SER A 42 -18.33 8.31 2.45
N LEU A 43 -18.48 7.66 3.59
CA LEU A 43 -17.68 6.54 4.01
C LEU A 43 -18.36 5.23 3.63
N PRO A 44 -17.62 4.12 3.47
CA PRO A 44 -18.20 2.82 3.30
C PRO A 44 -19.20 2.53 4.43
N ARG A 45 -20.39 2.04 4.07
CA ARG A 45 -21.48 1.82 5.06
C ARG A 45 -21.23 0.67 6.02
N GLN A 46 -20.32 -0.22 5.66
CA GLN A 46 -20.01 -1.42 6.42
C GLN A 46 -18.50 -1.58 6.55
N GLN A 47 -18.08 -2.12 7.66
CA GLN A 47 -16.69 -2.45 7.89
C GLN A 47 -16.20 -3.54 6.91
N ILE A 48 -17.03 -4.56 6.67
CA ILE A 48 -16.75 -5.65 5.73
C ILE A 48 -17.59 -5.44 4.47
N ASN A 49 -16.93 -5.18 3.36
CA ASN A 49 -17.57 -4.95 2.07
C ASN A 49 -17.31 -6.16 1.15
N ILE A 50 -18.38 -6.68 0.54
CA ILE A 50 -18.30 -7.77 -0.44
C ILE A 50 -18.14 -7.26 -1.88
N GLN A 51 -18.30 -5.96 -2.08
CA GLN A 51 -18.09 -5.27 -3.35
C GLN A 51 -16.90 -4.30 -3.25
N PRO A 52 -16.23 -4.02 -4.35
CA PRO A 52 -15.18 -3.00 -4.37
C PRO A 52 -15.69 -1.65 -3.87
N ILE A 53 -14.91 -1.00 -3.03
CA ILE A 53 -15.16 0.39 -2.62
C ILE A 53 -14.77 1.31 -3.78
N PRO A 54 -15.65 2.23 -4.24
CA PRO A 54 -15.33 3.19 -5.28
C PRO A 54 -14.09 4.04 -4.93
N ARG A 55 -13.29 4.38 -5.94
CA ARG A 55 -12.03 5.11 -5.74
C ARG A 55 -12.19 6.40 -4.92
N LEU A 56 -13.24 7.17 -5.19
CA LEU A 56 -13.51 8.41 -4.46
C LEU A 56 -13.85 8.16 -2.98
N GLU A 57 -14.55 7.07 -2.66
CA GLU A 57 -14.78 6.69 -1.27
C GLU A 57 -13.49 6.22 -0.60
N GLN A 58 -12.62 5.49 -1.32
CA GLN A 58 -11.30 5.11 -0.80
C GLN A 58 -10.46 6.36 -0.47
N GLU A 59 -10.50 7.38 -1.31
CA GLU A 59 -9.79 8.64 -1.08
C GLU A 59 -10.39 9.39 0.11
N HIS A 60 -11.72 9.37 0.28
CA HIS A 60 -12.37 9.97 1.45
C HIS A 60 -12.00 9.24 2.76
N VAL A 61 -11.86 7.91 2.72
CA VAL A 61 -11.34 7.13 3.87
C VAL A 61 -9.94 7.62 4.29
N MET A 62 -9.13 8.10 3.35
CA MET A 62 -7.80 8.66 3.61
C MET A 62 -7.81 10.12 4.03
N GLU A 63 -8.95 10.80 3.94
CA GLU A 63 -9.08 12.19 4.33
C GLU A 63 -9.06 12.32 5.85
N ARG A 64 -8.19 13.20 6.36
CA ARG A 64 -8.26 13.67 7.73
C ARG A 64 -9.15 14.90 7.79
N ALA A 65 -10.45 14.73 7.61
CA ALA A 65 -11.36 15.84 7.78
C ALA A 65 -11.36 16.32 9.24
N ALA A 66 -11.45 17.61 9.44
CA ALA A 66 -11.66 18.20 10.75
C ALA A 66 -12.94 17.62 11.38
N GLY A 67 -12.82 16.82 12.44
CA GLY A 67 -13.91 16.09 13.06
C GLY A 67 -13.78 14.57 13.00
N HIS A 68 -13.00 14.01 12.08
CA HIS A 68 -12.61 12.61 12.12
C HIS A 68 -11.32 12.48 12.95
N GLU A 69 -11.46 12.29 14.24
CA GLU A 69 -10.32 12.25 15.17
C GLU A 69 -9.36 11.08 14.95
N ARG A 70 -9.71 10.13 14.06
CA ARG A 70 -8.92 8.93 13.78
C ARG A 70 -8.91 8.65 12.29
N GLY A 71 -7.72 8.50 11.72
CA GLY A 71 -7.56 8.12 10.33
C GLY A 71 -8.20 6.77 10.07
N SER A 72 -9.10 6.71 9.09
CA SER A 72 -9.67 5.47 8.61
C SER A 72 -8.63 4.68 7.79
N MET A 73 -8.83 3.38 7.66
CA MET A 73 -7.90 2.48 6.97
C MET A 73 -8.61 1.55 6.02
N LEU A 74 -7.93 1.19 4.95
CA LEU A 74 -8.37 0.18 4.01
C LEU A 74 -7.51 -1.06 4.13
N VAL A 75 -8.14 -2.21 4.21
CA VAL A 75 -7.54 -3.54 4.00
C VAL A 75 -8.19 -4.09 2.74
N GLN A 76 -7.41 -4.31 1.69
CA GLN A 76 -7.96 -4.72 0.41
C GLN A 76 -7.23 -5.95 -0.12
N TYR A 77 -7.95 -6.76 -0.92
CA TYR A 77 -7.44 -7.97 -1.51
C TYR A 77 -7.84 -8.10 -2.98
N ASN A 78 -6.98 -8.76 -3.78
CA ASN A 78 -7.24 -9.07 -5.18
C ASN A 78 -7.09 -10.58 -5.40
N CYS A 79 -8.21 -11.29 -5.40
CA CYS A 79 -8.27 -12.72 -5.70
C CYS A 79 -8.77 -12.99 -7.13
N VAL A 80 -8.80 -11.96 -8.00
CA VAL A 80 -9.13 -12.09 -9.42
C VAL A 80 -7.86 -12.33 -10.23
N GLU A 81 -6.83 -11.52 -9.98
CA GLU A 81 -5.54 -11.61 -10.68
C GLU A 81 -4.49 -12.42 -9.92
N TYR A 82 -4.68 -12.58 -8.62
CA TYR A 82 -3.79 -13.35 -7.75
C TYR A 82 -4.47 -14.61 -7.23
N GLN A 83 -3.71 -15.69 -7.15
CA GLN A 83 -4.19 -16.89 -6.50
C GLN A 83 -4.24 -16.69 -4.98
N CYS A 84 -5.44 -16.67 -4.43
CA CYS A 84 -5.68 -16.57 -2.99
C CYS A 84 -5.81 -17.96 -2.36
N GLU A 85 -5.42 -18.06 -1.10
CA GLU A 85 -5.74 -19.18 -0.25
C GLU A 85 -7.26 -19.23 -0.02
N PRO A 86 -7.89 -20.41 0.07
CA PRO A 86 -9.34 -20.54 0.16
C PRO A 86 -9.99 -19.77 1.33
N ASP A 87 -9.26 -19.60 2.41
CA ASP A 87 -9.70 -18.94 3.65
C ASP A 87 -9.13 -17.52 3.83
N LEU A 88 -8.45 -16.98 2.81
CA LEU A 88 -7.83 -15.64 2.91
C LEU A 88 -8.83 -14.57 3.34
N VAL A 89 -9.99 -14.52 2.69
CA VAL A 89 -10.99 -13.47 2.95
C VAL A 89 -11.59 -13.64 4.34
N GLU A 90 -11.84 -14.88 4.78
CA GLU A 90 -12.31 -15.18 6.13
C GLU A 90 -11.31 -14.72 7.19
N GLN A 91 -10.03 -15.04 6.99
CA GLN A 91 -8.96 -14.63 7.91
C GLN A 91 -8.76 -13.12 7.96
N LEU A 92 -8.87 -12.41 6.82
CA LEU A 92 -8.84 -10.95 6.78
C LEU A 92 -10.05 -10.36 7.51
N THR A 93 -11.23 -10.94 7.32
CA THR A 93 -12.46 -10.55 8.00
C THR A 93 -12.31 -10.68 9.52
N GLU A 94 -11.83 -11.82 10.00
CA GLU A 94 -11.56 -12.02 11.43
C GLU A 94 -10.60 -10.97 12.00
N ILE A 95 -9.54 -10.64 11.25
CA ILE A 95 -8.59 -9.61 11.70
C ILE A 95 -9.29 -8.27 11.81
N VAL A 96 -9.98 -7.84 10.75
CA VAL A 96 -10.58 -6.51 10.65
C VAL A 96 -11.70 -6.31 11.70
N LEU A 97 -12.52 -7.32 11.95
CA LEU A 97 -13.57 -7.27 12.98
C LEU A 97 -13.06 -7.12 14.42
N ASN A 98 -11.77 -7.38 14.67
CA ASN A 98 -11.14 -7.10 15.97
C ASN A 98 -10.66 -5.64 16.12
N PHE A 99 -10.88 -4.79 15.10
CA PHE A 99 -10.54 -3.38 15.10
C PHE A 99 -11.80 -2.51 15.02
N PRO A 100 -11.70 -1.20 15.33
CA PRO A 100 -12.83 -0.30 15.22
C PRO A 100 -13.39 -0.19 13.80
N GLU A 101 -14.64 0.26 13.68
CA GLU A 101 -15.41 0.36 12.43
C GLU A 101 -14.77 1.23 11.32
N TYR A 102 -13.78 2.03 11.64
CA TYR A 102 -13.03 2.83 10.66
C TYR A 102 -11.91 2.04 9.93
N VAL A 103 -11.75 0.74 10.18
CA VAL A 103 -10.90 -0.18 9.41
C VAL A 103 -11.80 -0.96 8.48
N TYR A 104 -11.71 -0.71 7.19
CA TYR A 104 -12.58 -1.29 6.18
C TYR A 104 -11.90 -2.41 5.41
N LEU A 105 -12.60 -3.53 5.21
CA LEU A 105 -12.18 -4.62 4.31
C LEU A 105 -13.02 -4.58 3.04
N ALA A 106 -12.36 -4.70 1.87
CA ALA A 106 -13.01 -4.80 0.58
C ALA A 106 -12.16 -5.53 -0.45
N PRO A 107 -12.78 -6.19 -1.47
CA PRO A 107 -12.05 -6.60 -2.67
C PRO A 107 -11.60 -5.39 -3.49
N TYR A 108 -10.47 -5.54 -4.20
CA TYR A 108 -10.00 -4.57 -5.18
C TYR A 108 -9.43 -5.32 -6.40
N PRO A 109 -10.30 -5.75 -7.33
CA PRO A 109 -9.96 -6.69 -8.40
C PRO A 109 -8.86 -6.27 -9.36
N THR A 110 -8.62 -4.96 -9.49
CA THR A 110 -7.60 -4.39 -10.40
C THR A 110 -6.34 -3.93 -9.67
N MET A 111 -6.16 -4.35 -8.42
CA MET A 111 -5.04 -3.92 -7.61
C MET A 111 -3.77 -4.68 -7.97
N ASP A 112 -2.66 -3.97 -8.13
CA ASP A 112 -1.32 -4.52 -8.38
C ASP A 112 -0.66 -5.10 -7.11
N ALA A 113 -1.45 -5.75 -6.29
CA ALA A 113 -1.00 -6.50 -5.12
C ALA A 113 -2.07 -7.52 -4.71
N LYS A 114 -1.67 -8.64 -4.11
CA LYS A 114 -2.60 -9.63 -3.58
C LYS A 114 -3.35 -9.09 -2.36
N ILE A 115 -2.62 -8.47 -1.43
CA ILE A 115 -3.17 -7.82 -0.24
C ILE A 115 -2.51 -6.44 -0.13
N ALA A 116 -3.30 -5.41 0.15
CA ALA A 116 -2.80 -4.08 0.45
C ALA A 116 -3.52 -3.46 1.64
N LEU A 117 -2.76 -2.78 2.47
CA LEU A 117 -3.27 -1.97 3.57
C LEU A 117 -2.88 -0.52 3.34
N ALA A 118 -3.85 0.37 3.40
CA ALA A 118 -3.64 1.80 3.26
C ALA A 118 -4.15 2.56 4.47
N ALA A 119 -3.35 3.52 4.91
CA ALA A 119 -3.70 4.53 5.90
C ALA A 119 -3.17 5.89 5.40
N PRO A 120 -3.58 7.03 5.95
CA PRO A 120 -3.09 8.33 5.51
C PRO A 120 -1.57 8.40 5.46
N GLY A 121 -1.00 8.57 4.25
CA GLY A 121 0.44 8.60 3.98
C GLY A 121 1.18 7.27 4.16
N ARG A 122 0.48 6.13 4.29
CA ARG A 122 1.09 4.81 4.55
C ARG A 122 0.47 3.73 3.67
N LEU A 123 1.33 2.88 3.12
CA LEU A 123 0.93 1.72 2.32
C LEU A 123 1.78 0.51 2.71
N LEU A 124 1.13 -0.64 2.85
CA LEU A 124 1.76 -1.95 3.00
C LEU A 124 1.16 -2.90 1.98
N THR A 125 1.98 -3.56 1.19
CA THR A 125 1.56 -4.63 0.27
C THR A 125 2.13 -5.97 0.72
N LEU A 126 1.37 -7.05 0.56
CA LEU A 126 1.74 -8.39 0.94
C LEU A 126 1.37 -9.39 -0.15
N ASP A 127 2.28 -10.31 -0.45
CA ASP A 127 2.04 -11.42 -1.39
C ASP A 127 1.40 -12.63 -0.72
N THR A 128 1.51 -12.70 0.60
CA THR A 128 0.94 -13.77 1.43
C THR A 128 0.35 -13.17 2.71
N LEU A 129 -0.61 -13.87 3.31
CA LEU A 129 -1.21 -13.45 4.56
C LEU A 129 -0.19 -13.47 5.71
N ASP A 130 0.09 -12.31 6.27
CA ASP A 130 0.87 -12.16 7.50
C ASP A 130 0.02 -11.42 8.55
N LYS A 131 -0.67 -12.20 9.37
CA LYS A 131 -1.58 -11.67 10.41
C LYS A 131 -0.89 -10.68 11.36
N ASN A 132 0.39 -10.92 11.67
CA ASN A 132 1.13 -10.06 12.60
C ASN A 132 1.47 -8.72 11.96
N LYS A 133 1.91 -8.71 10.70
CA LYS A 133 2.17 -7.46 9.96
C LYS A 133 0.90 -6.66 9.76
N ILE A 134 -0.22 -7.34 9.43
CA ILE A 134 -1.52 -6.68 9.25
C ILE A 134 -1.95 -6.01 10.56
N ARG A 135 -2.00 -6.76 11.67
CA ARG A 135 -2.37 -6.20 12.97
C ARG A 135 -1.46 -5.07 13.41
N LYS A 136 -0.14 -5.24 13.22
CA LYS A 136 0.83 -4.20 13.54
C LYS A 136 0.58 -2.93 12.71
N PHE A 137 0.37 -3.05 11.40
CA PHE A 137 0.07 -1.90 10.55
C PHE A 137 -1.18 -1.16 11.02
N ILE A 138 -2.27 -1.90 11.30
CA ILE A 138 -3.52 -1.29 11.78
C ILE A 138 -3.28 -0.60 13.12
N THR A 139 -2.66 -1.26 14.09
CA THR A 139 -2.40 -0.71 15.42
C THR A 139 -1.51 0.54 15.36
N ASP A 140 -0.44 0.51 14.57
CA ASP A 140 0.51 1.63 14.45
C ASP A 140 -0.14 2.88 13.82
N ASN A 141 -1.22 2.70 13.05
CA ASN A 141 -1.92 3.79 12.35
C ASN A 141 -3.26 4.19 12.98
N SER A 142 -3.80 3.37 13.89
CA SER A 142 -5.06 3.66 14.60
C SER A 142 -4.97 4.78 15.64
N ASN A 143 -3.79 5.06 16.14
CA ASN A 143 -3.56 6.00 17.26
C ASN A 143 -2.95 7.35 16.81
N ARG A 144 -3.05 7.68 15.52
CA ARG A 144 -2.43 8.88 14.95
C ARG A 144 -3.43 9.89 14.46
#